data_726ed688198fc4586c0e71770b2cdaa7
#
_entry.id   726ed688198fc4586c0e71770b2cdaa7
#
_cell.length_a   1.000
_cell.length_b   1.000
_cell.length_c   1.000
_cell.angle_alpha   90.00
_cell.angle_beta   90.00
_cell.angle_gamma   90.00
#
_symmetry.space_group_name_H-M   'P 1'
#
loop_
_entity.id
_entity.type
_entity.pdbx_description
1 polymer ?
#
loop_
_entity_poly.entity_id
_entity_poly.type
_entity_poly.pdbx_seq_one_letter_code
_entity_poly.pdbx_strand_id
1 'polypeptide(L)'
;MTFEELGKNLPALFSALLVSILFIQSGLDKVFDWKGNLEWLTGHFSKTFLRGTVPPMLATITLMELGTGFLSGIGLVYFLITNSINLVFYASILGAASIVALFFGQRVAKDYAGAAVLIPYFILLLILMYLTNPFLKV
;
A
#
# COMPACT_ATOMS: atom_id res chain seq x y z
N MET A 1 7.03 5.70 26.59
CA MET A 1 7.94 4.98 25.65
C MET A 1 9.37 5.30 26.02
N THR A 2 10.19 4.29 26.21
CA THR A 2 11.62 4.48 26.48
C THR A 2 12.39 4.70 25.17
N PHE A 3 13.61 5.24 25.28
CA PHE A 3 14.50 5.39 24.13
C PHE A 3 14.84 4.03 23.49
N GLU A 4 14.99 3.00 24.32
CA GLU A 4 15.24 1.64 23.85
C GLU A 4 14.07 1.08 23.05
N GLU A 5 12.83 1.26 23.52
CA GLU A 5 11.62 0.85 22.80
C GLU A 5 11.50 1.57 21.48
N LEU A 6 11.77 2.88 21.44
CA LEU A 6 11.81 3.65 20.20
C LEU A 6 12.85 3.08 19.24
N GLY A 7 14.06 2.81 19.73
CA GLY A 7 15.16 2.29 18.91
C GLY A 7 14.82 0.94 18.27
N LYS A 8 14.19 0.04 19.03
CA LYS A 8 13.77 -1.27 18.52
C LYS A 8 12.76 -1.18 17.40
N ASN A 9 11.95 -0.12 17.38
CA ASN A 9 10.87 0.06 16.42
C ASN A 9 11.24 1.01 15.27
N LEU A 10 12.45 1.58 15.24
CA LEU A 10 12.84 2.52 14.19
C LEU A 10 12.68 1.95 12.76
N PRO A 11 13.10 0.70 12.47
CA PRO A 11 12.86 0.15 11.12
C PRO A 11 11.38 0.12 10.75
N ALA A 12 10.51 -0.25 11.67
CA ALA A 12 9.07 -0.26 11.44
C ALA A 12 8.54 1.17 11.24
N LEU A 13 9.02 2.13 12.03
CA LEU A 13 8.57 3.53 11.95
C LEU A 13 8.98 4.18 10.62
N PHE A 14 10.22 3.99 10.19
CA PHE A 14 10.68 4.49 8.89
C PHE A 14 9.93 3.84 7.74
N SER A 15 9.71 2.53 7.82
CA SER A 15 8.93 1.80 6.80
C SER A 15 7.49 2.29 6.75
N ALA A 16 6.86 2.50 7.91
CA ALA A 16 5.48 3.02 8.00
C ALA A 16 5.38 4.43 7.41
N LEU A 17 6.38 5.27 7.64
CA LEU A 17 6.42 6.61 7.07
C LEU A 17 6.51 6.57 5.55
N LEU A 18 7.41 5.75 5.00
CA LEU A 18 7.54 5.57 3.55
C LEU A 18 6.25 5.05 2.94
N VAL A 19 5.64 4.04 3.56
CA VAL A 19 4.37 3.46 3.10
C VAL A 19 3.26 4.51 3.11
N SER A 20 3.19 5.33 4.15
CA SER A 20 2.20 6.41 4.24
C SER A 20 2.35 7.39 3.09
N ILE A 21 3.56 7.88 2.85
CA ILE A 21 3.84 8.84 1.77
C ILE A 21 3.50 8.23 0.41
N LEU A 22 4.01 7.02 0.14
CA LEU A 22 3.82 6.34 -1.13
C LEU A 22 2.34 6.14 -1.47
N PHE A 23 1.59 5.57 -0.53
CA PHE A 23 0.20 5.20 -0.79
C PHE A 23 -0.74 6.39 -0.75
N ILE A 24 -0.51 7.39 0.10
CA ILE A 24 -1.30 8.63 0.07
C ILE A 24 -1.10 9.35 -1.26
N GLN A 25 0.14 9.51 -1.69
CA GLN A 25 0.44 10.19 -2.95
C GLN A 25 -0.17 9.43 -4.13
N SER A 26 -0.01 8.12 -4.19
CA SER A 26 -0.57 7.29 -5.26
C SER A 26 -2.10 7.35 -5.29
N GLY A 27 -2.75 7.27 -4.13
CA GLY A 27 -4.20 7.37 -4.05
C GLY A 27 -4.73 8.76 -4.40
N LEU A 28 -4.06 9.82 -3.93
CA LEU A 28 -4.45 11.19 -4.25
C LEU A 28 -4.27 11.52 -5.74
N ASP A 29 -3.23 11.01 -6.39
CA ASP A 29 -3.05 11.16 -7.83
C ASP A 29 -4.26 10.61 -8.60
N LYS A 30 -4.81 9.49 -8.15
CA LYS A 30 -5.99 8.89 -8.76
C LYS A 30 -7.25 9.71 -8.51
N VAL A 31 -7.40 10.28 -7.33
CA VAL A 31 -8.55 11.14 -7.00
C VAL A 31 -8.52 12.44 -7.80
N PHE A 32 -7.37 13.10 -7.84
CA PHE A 32 -7.24 14.41 -8.47
C PHE A 32 -7.21 14.35 -9.99
N ASP A 33 -6.77 13.25 -10.56
CA ASP A 33 -6.81 13.02 -12.02
C ASP A 33 -7.56 11.73 -12.35
N TRP A 34 -8.75 11.61 -11.81
CA TRP A 34 -9.60 10.43 -12.00
C TRP A 34 -9.85 10.15 -13.47
N LYS A 35 -10.21 11.18 -14.23
CA LYS A 35 -10.52 11.05 -15.67
C LYS A 35 -9.31 10.57 -16.45
N GLY A 36 -8.13 11.15 -16.22
CA GLY A 36 -6.90 10.77 -16.90
C GLY A 36 -6.49 9.34 -16.57
N ASN A 37 -6.56 8.95 -15.29
CA ASN A 37 -6.30 7.58 -14.87
C ASN A 37 -7.29 6.59 -15.48
N LEU A 38 -8.58 6.96 -15.51
CA LEU A 38 -9.62 6.10 -16.08
C LEU A 38 -9.39 5.87 -17.58
N GLU A 39 -9.07 6.91 -18.31
CA GLU A 39 -8.79 6.82 -19.77
C GLU A 39 -7.56 5.96 -20.04
N TRP A 40 -6.48 6.19 -19.29
CA TRP A 40 -5.23 5.43 -19.46
C TRP A 40 -5.44 3.94 -19.16
N LEU A 41 -6.10 3.63 -18.06
CA LEU A 41 -6.37 2.25 -17.66
C LEU A 41 -7.34 1.55 -18.60
N THR A 42 -8.33 2.27 -19.13
CA THR A 42 -9.24 1.72 -20.13
C THR A 42 -8.47 1.26 -21.37
N GLY A 43 -7.52 2.07 -21.84
CA GLY A 43 -6.63 1.68 -22.93
C GLY A 43 -5.71 0.52 -22.55
N HIS A 44 -5.16 0.58 -21.35
CA HIS A 44 -4.21 -0.43 -20.82
C HIS A 44 -4.83 -1.84 -20.75
N PHE A 45 -6.11 -1.93 -20.39
CA PHE A 45 -6.83 -3.21 -20.26
C PHE A 45 -7.73 -3.54 -21.47
N SER A 46 -7.69 -2.73 -22.53
CA SER A 46 -8.63 -2.83 -23.66
C SER A 46 -8.62 -4.19 -24.38
N LYS A 47 -7.48 -4.87 -24.38
CA LYS A 47 -7.30 -6.19 -25.03
C LYS A 47 -7.28 -7.35 -24.05
N THR A 48 -7.74 -7.15 -22.82
CA THR A 48 -7.74 -8.16 -21.77
C THR A 48 -9.16 -8.52 -21.36
N PHE A 49 -9.30 -9.59 -20.57
CA PHE A 49 -10.61 -9.98 -20.02
C PHE A 49 -11.12 -8.97 -18.97
N LEU A 50 -10.25 -8.07 -18.48
CA LEU A 50 -10.62 -7.02 -17.53
C LEU A 50 -11.22 -5.77 -18.20
N ARG A 51 -11.27 -5.74 -19.52
CA ARG A 51 -11.91 -4.63 -20.23
C ARG A 51 -13.36 -4.47 -19.75
N GLY A 52 -13.79 -3.24 -19.60
CA GLY A 52 -15.14 -2.94 -19.11
C GLY A 52 -15.29 -2.99 -17.60
N THR A 53 -14.26 -3.42 -16.86
CA THR A 53 -14.27 -3.46 -15.38
C THR A 53 -13.40 -2.36 -14.77
N VAL A 54 -12.82 -1.47 -15.58
CA VAL A 54 -11.86 -0.47 -15.13
C VAL A 54 -12.43 0.52 -14.11
N PRO A 55 -13.65 1.08 -14.26
CA PRO A 55 -14.16 2.02 -13.25
C PRO A 55 -14.23 1.42 -11.84
N PRO A 56 -14.84 0.24 -11.62
CA PRO A 56 -14.85 -0.34 -10.28
C PRO A 56 -13.46 -0.78 -9.79
N MET A 57 -12.58 -1.24 -10.69
CA MET A 57 -11.21 -1.57 -10.31
C MET A 57 -10.45 -0.34 -9.84
N LEU A 58 -10.54 0.76 -10.57
CA LEU A 58 -9.88 2.02 -10.20
C LEU A 58 -10.41 2.54 -8.87
N ALA A 59 -11.73 2.51 -8.65
CA ALA A 59 -12.32 2.92 -7.39
C ALA A 59 -11.82 2.07 -6.22
N THR A 60 -11.80 0.75 -6.39
CA THR A 60 -11.36 -0.19 -5.35
C THR A 60 -9.90 0.02 -5.00
N ILE A 61 -9.01 0.09 -5.99
CA ILE A 61 -7.58 0.27 -5.71
C ILE A 61 -7.29 1.65 -5.09
N THR A 62 -8.01 2.68 -5.50
CA THR A 62 -7.87 4.02 -4.92
C THR A 62 -8.22 4.01 -3.43
N LEU A 63 -9.34 3.36 -3.06
CA LEU A 63 -9.74 3.22 -1.67
C LEU A 63 -8.71 2.41 -0.86
N MET A 64 -8.21 1.32 -1.42
CA MET A 64 -7.21 0.49 -0.77
C MET A 64 -5.90 1.26 -0.54
N GLU A 65 -5.45 2.02 -1.54
CA GLU A 65 -4.23 2.82 -1.43
C GLU A 65 -4.38 3.93 -0.39
N LEU A 66 -5.47 4.70 -0.45
CA LEU A 66 -5.73 5.75 0.53
C LEU A 66 -5.88 5.16 1.94
N GLY A 67 -6.60 4.06 2.06
CA GLY A 67 -6.74 3.35 3.33
C GLY A 67 -5.39 2.93 3.90
N THR A 68 -4.53 2.35 3.08
CA THR A 68 -3.18 1.94 3.48
C THR A 68 -2.36 3.14 3.94
N GLY A 69 -2.31 4.19 3.13
CA GLY A 69 -1.49 5.37 3.42
C GLY A 69 -1.92 6.09 4.68
N PHE A 70 -3.22 6.35 4.83
CA PHE A 70 -3.74 7.03 6.02
C PHE A 70 -3.64 6.16 7.25
N LEU A 71 -3.94 4.87 7.15
CA LEU A 71 -3.84 3.95 8.28
C LEU A 71 -2.39 3.81 8.76
N SER A 72 -1.43 3.77 7.84
CA SER A 72 -0.01 3.73 8.18
C SER A 72 0.44 5.01 8.88
N GLY A 73 0.03 6.17 8.37
CA GLY A 73 0.38 7.46 8.97
C GLY A 73 -0.26 7.68 10.34
N ILE A 74 -1.54 7.38 10.45
CA ILE A 74 -2.26 7.43 11.72
C ILE A 74 -1.67 6.42 12.71
N GLY A 75 -1.35 5.22 12.22
CA GLY A 75 -0.73 4.18 13.03
C GLY A 75 0.63 4.56 13.57
N LEU A 76 1.43 5.27 12.77
CA LEU A 76 2.71 5.81 13.20
C LEU A 76 2.53 6.80 14.37
N VAL A 77 1.64 7.77 14.23
CA VAL A 77 1.35 8.75 15.27
C VAL A 77 0.76 8.06 16.51
N TYR A 78 -0.16 7.13 16.30
CA TYR A 78 -0.77 6.36 17.39
C TYR A 78 0.28 5.58 18.18
N PHE A 79 1.25 4.98 17.49
CA PHE A 79 2.36 4.29 18.16
C PHE A 79 3.18 5.25 19.04
N LEU A 80 3.49 6.44 18.53
CA LEU A 80 4.27 7.42 19.28
C LEU A 80 3.54 7.91 20.55
N ILE A 81 2.21 7.88 20.53
CA ILE A 81 1.38 8.33 21.67
C ILE A 81 1.11 7.16 22.64
N THR A 82 0.78 5.98 22.14
CA THR A 82 0.25 4.87 22.94
C THR A 82 1.18 3.67 23.04
N ASN A 83 2.29 3.66 22.31
CA ASN A 83 3.22 2.52 22.20
C ASN A 83 2.58 1.26 21.58
N SER A 84 1.44 1.40 20.87
CA SER A 84 0.79 0.29 20.16
C SER A 84 1.07 0.39 18.66
N ILE A 85 1.64 -0.68 18.09
CA ILE A 85 2.00 -0.75 16.67
C ILE A 85 0.91 -1.41 15.81
N ASN A 86 -0.21 -1.80 16.40
CA ASN A 86 -1.22 -2.63 15.75
C ASN A 86 -1.81 -1.99 14.49
N LEU A 87 -2.02 -0.66 14.48
CA LEU A 87 -2.58 0.02 13.31
C LEU A 87 -1.63 -0.05 12.11
N VAL A 88 -0.32 0.05 12.35
CA VAL A 88 0.68 -0.11 11.29
C VAL A 88 0.65 -1.53 10.74
N PHE A 89 0.47 -2.52 11.60
CA PHE A 89 0.30 -3.90 11.16
C PHE A 89 -0.88 -4.06 10.20
N TYR A 90 -2.04 -3.52 10.55
CA TYR A 90 -3.22 -3.57 9.68
C TYR A 90 -2.98 -2.82 8.35
N ALA A 91 -2.28 -1.69 8.40
CA ALA A 91 -1.90 -0.96 7.20
C ALA A 91 -1.02 -1.81 6.29
N SER A 92 -0.08 -2.57 6.84
CA SER A 92 0.81 -3.43 6.06
C SER A 92 0.04 -4.54 5.34
N ILE A 93 -1.00 -5.09 5.98
CA ILE A 93 -1.88 -6.10 5.36
C ILE A 93 -2.62 -5.50 4.17
N LEU A 94 -3.26 -4.36 4.38
CA LEU A 94 -4.03 -3.69 3.31
C LEU A 94 -3.10 -3.27 2.17
N GLY A 95 -1.91 -2.77 2.49
CA GLY A 95 -0.91 -2.40 1.49
C GLY A 95 -0.43 -3.59 0.68
N ALA A 96 -0.12 -4.71 1.33
CA ALA A 96 0.29 -5.93 0.64
C ALA A 96 -0.82 -6.44 -0.29
N ALA A 97 -2.08 -6.41 0.16
CA ALA A 97 -3.23 -6.77 -0.67
C ALA A 97 -3.37 -5.83 -1.88
N SER A 98 -3.15 -4.52 -1.68
CA SER A 98 -3.17 -3.53 -2.76
C SER A 98 -2.10 -3.84 -3.82
N ILE A 99 -0.89 -4.15 -3.39
CA ILE A 99 0.21 -4.48 -4.32
C ILE A 99 -0.09 -5.78 -5.07
N VAL A 100 -0.65 -6.79 -4.42
CA VAL A 100 -1.05 -8.04 -5.09
C VAL A 100 -2.07 -7.75 -6.19
N ALA A 101 -3.08 -6.91 -5.90
CA ALA A 101 -4.09 -6.52 -6.89
C ALA A 101 -3.48 -5.77 -8.07
N LEU A 102 -2.60 -4.79 -7.79
CA LEU A 102 -1.90 -4.04 -8.83
C LEU A 102 -0.98 -4.95 -9.66
N PHE A 103 -0.25 -5.84 -9.02
CA PHE A 103 0.62 -6.79 -9.69
C PHE A 103 -0.17 -7.71 -10.61
N PHE A 104 -1.28 -8.25 -10.14
CA PHE A 104 -2.17 -9.08 -10.95
C PHE A 104 -2.64 -8.32 -12.19
N GLY A 105 -3.09 -7.07 -12.03
CA GLY A 105 -3.51 -6.24 -13.15
C GLY A 105 -2.41 -6.02 -14.18
N GLN A 106 -1.20 -5.69 -13.73
CA GLN A 106 -0.07 -5.50 -14.63
C GLN A 106 0.31 -6.77 -15.38
N ARG A 107 0.23 -7.93 -14.72
CA ARG A 107 0.49 -9.21 -15.38
C ARG A 107 -0.58 -9.54 -16.42
N VAL A 108 -1.84 -9.26 -16.13
CA VAL A 108 -2.95 -9.43 -17.08
C VAL A 108 -2.75 -8.55 -18.31
N ALA A 109 -2.35 -7.30 -18.13
CA ALA A 109 -2.07 -6.36 -19.22
C ALA A 109 -0.75 -6.66 -19.95
N LYS A 110 0.02 -7.64 -19.49
CA LYS A 110 1.36 -7.99 -20.00
C LYS A 110 2.35 -6.83 -19.87
N ASP A 111 2.11 -5.95 -18.93
CA ASP A 111 3.04 -4.88 -18.56
C ASP A 111 4.01 -5.42 -17.50
N TYR A 112 4.97 -6.22 -17.95
CA TYR A 112 5.89 -6.91 -17.04
C TYR A 112 6.87 -5.94 -16.37
N ALA A 113 7.25 -4.86 -17.04
CA ALA A 113 8.07 -3.83 -16.44
C ALA A 113 7.31 -3.11 -15.31
N GLY A 114 6.04 -2.77 -15.53
CA GLY A 114 5.18 -2.20 -14.50
C GLY A 114 4.93 -3.15 -13.34
N ALA A 115 4.80 -4.45 -13.61
CA ALA A 115 4.67 -5.47 -12.57
C ALA A 115 5.95 -5.56 -11.73
N ALA A 116 7.12 -5.56 -12.38
CA ALA A 116 8.41 -5.68 -11.68
C ALA A 116 8.66 -4.53 -10.70
N VAL A 117 8.23 -3.33 -11.01
CA VAL A 117 8.37 -2.15 -10.14
C VAL A 117 7.66 -2.33 -8.80
N LEU A 118 6.63 -3.16 -8.76
CA LEU A 118 5.83 -3.40 -7.54
C LEU A 118 6.52 -4.33 -6.55
N ILE A 119 7.46 -5.15 -7.00
CA ILE A 119 8.10 -6.17 -6.15
C ILE A 119 8.84 -5.57 -4.95
N PRO A 120 9.68 -4.52 -5.10
CA PRO A 120 10.35 -3.92 -3.93
C PRO A 120 9.35 -3.40 -2.89
N TYR A 121 8.25 -2.81 -3.31
CA TYR A 121 7.21 -2.33 -2.40
C TYR A 121 6.53 -3.48 -1.66
N PHE A 122 6.30 -4.58 -2.34
CA PHE A 122 5.73 -5.78 -1.72
C PHE A 122 6.65 -6.34 -0.65
N ILE A 123 7.95 -6.43 -0.95
CA ILE A 123 8.95 -6.92 0.01
C ILE A 123 8.98 -6.00 1.23
N LEU A 124 8.98 -4.67 1.03
CA LEU A 124 8.94 -3.72 2.12
C LEU A 124 7.70 -3.93 3.03
N LEU A 125 6.54 -4.14 2.41
CA LEU A 125 5.30 -4.36 3.16
C LEU A 125 5.32 -5.67 3.95
N LEU A 126 5.90 -6.74 3.39
CA LEU A 126 6.04 -8.00 4.11
C LEU A 126 6.99 -7.86 5.30
N ILE A 127 8.10 -7.13 5.13
CA ILE A 127 9.02 -6.84 6.23
C ILE A 127 8.30 -6.03 7.32
N LEU A 128 7.57 -5.00 6.91
CA LEU A 128 6.80 -4.19 7.85
C LEU A 128 5.76 -5.03 8.60
N MET A 129 5.06 -5.89 7.86
CA MET A 129 4.09 -6.82 8.46
C MET A 129 4.75 -7.72 9.50
N TYR A 130 5.91 -8.26 9.18
CA TYR A 130 6.67 -9.12 10.09
C TYR A 130 7.09 -8.35 11.35
N LEU A 131 7.65 -7.14 11.17
CA LEU A 131 8.16 -6.33 12.28
C LEU A 131 7.05 -5.84 13.23
N THR A 132 5.83 -5.70 12.74
CA THR A 132 4.71 -5.13 13.50
C THR A 132 3.68 -6.18 13.93
N ASN A 133 3.89 -7.44 13.60
CA ASN A 133 2.92 -8.50 13.81
C ASN A 133 2.78 -8.82 15.32
N PRO A 134 1.60 -8.56 15.91
CA PRO A 134 1.39 -8.82 17.33
C PRO A 134 1.29 -10.31 17.67
N PHE A 135 1.15 -11.18 16.65
CA PHE A 135 1.03 -12.62 16.83
C PHE A 135 2.39 -13.33 16.76
N LEU A 136 3.43 -12.64 16.29
CA LEU A 136 4.79 -13.18 16.28
C LEU A 136 5.46 -12.82 17.60
N LYS A 137 5.57 -13.81 18.47
CA LYS A 137 6.32 -13.67 19.71
C LYS A 137 7.71 -14.24 19.48
N VAL A 138 8.68 -13.36 19.54
CA VAL A 138 10.10 -13.73 19.47
C VAL A 138 10.68 -13.68 20.87
#